data_53ce7caf6eb32e905f53e8afdca851ad
#
_entry.id   53ce7caf6eb32e905f53e8afdca851ad
#
_cell.length_a   1.000
_cell.length_b   1.000
_cell.length_c   1.000
_cell.angle_alpha   90.00
_cell.angle_beta   90.00
_cell.angle_gamma   90.00
#
_symmetry.space_group_name_H-M   'P 1'
#
loop_
_entity.id
_entity.type
_entity.pdbx_description
1 polymer ?
#
loop_
_entity_poly.entity_id
_entity_poly.type
_entity_poly.pdbx_seq_one_letter_code
_entity_poly.pdbx_strand_id
1 'polypeptide(L)'
;MQKRLKRMMALICSATLAIGVLAGCSEKKGEENSGEKAKSDITQSIKDMNLPKLEDDYTVNLGYYNCDHMTAACIGKDAGIFEACGIKVNVTGNGKVPQAMSAGQMDAGYIGFQNIAKGFLVGTPITIAANNHTGGSYYLVVSNDITEGKQLVGQTLGIGPEPEKGSSWRIMAESLGIPVEGKNYKGISFDSDQSKYMALKTGQIKGYTACDPWGSMAEYEKTGKIFALDNRIKGEDEGECCVLSLNTNFAKDHPDVAKRLILAHSKAIEFIYTHPLEAANIFSKNYGVPLEVGIRTVYKKTVGEGRTLTWKLNDEAIQRMMDENIAHGDYGKVTVDQIVNHEYIKDSKVDDFDKFISEKVNPIFPEGLTYEEWLAKAKTREPGINTETEKK
;
A
#
# COMPACT_ATOMS: atom_id res chain seq x y z
N MET A 1 -39.41 10.77 48.54
CA MET A 1 -39.34 12.09 49.21
C MET A 1 -38.48 12.98 48.31
N GLN A 2 -39.08 13.87 47.49
CA GLN A 2 -39.39 15.27 47.76
C GLN A 2 -38.11 16.01 48.24
N LYS A 3 -37.63 17.12 47.68
CA LYS A 3 -38.21 18.30 46.98
C LYS A 3 -37.02 19.12 46.49
N ARG A 4 -37.02 19.70 45.27
CA ARG A 4 -37.26 21.14 44.99
C ARG A 4 -36.25 22.09 45.67
N LEU A 5 -35.55 22.97 44.91
CA LEU A 5 -36.02 24.31 44.55
C LEU A 5 -34.97 25.15 43.80
N LYS A 6 -35.31 25.67 42.63
CA LYS A 6 -35.37 27.06 42.14
C LYS A 6 -34.04 27.87 42.02
N ARG A 7 -33.75 28.24 40.79
CA ARG A 7 -33.78 29.57 40.16
C ARG A 7 -33.20 30.75 40.94
N MET A 8 -32.21 31.43 40.34
CA MET A 8 -32.29 32.89 40.20
C MET A 8 -31.44 33.40 39.06
N MET A 9 -32.08 34.17 38.18
CA MET A 9 -31.54 35.08 37.18
C MET A 9 -30.88 36.31 37.85
N ALA A 10 -29.84 36.87 37.25
CA ALA A 10 -29.59 38.31 37.29
C ALA A 10 -28.89 38.74 35.99
N LEU A 11 -29.60 39.52 35.20
CA LEU A 11 -29.11 40.46 34.18
C LEU A 11 -28.38 41.60 34.86
N ILE A 12 -27.38 42.21 34.21
CA ILE A 12 -27.11 43.64 34.13
C ILE A 12 -26.02 43.92 33.08
N CYS A 13 -26.43 44.53 32.00
CA CYS A 13 -26.09 45.80 31.31
C CYS A 13 -24.66 46.05 30.87
N SER A 14 -24.51 46.13 29.57
CA SER A 14 -23.94 47.14 28.66
C SER A 14 -23.01 48.21 29.20
N ALA A 15 -21.80 48.30 28.61
CA ALA A 15 -21.18 49.59 28.30
C ALA A 15 -20.23 49.43 27.09
N THR A 16 -20.55 50.08 26.00
CA THR A 16 -19.76 50.30 24.80
C THR A 16 -18.54 51.19 25.10
N LEU A 17 -17.36 50.77 24.65
CA LEU A 17 -16.26 51.69 24.35
C LEU A 17 -15.61 51.26 23.04
N ALA A 18 -15.91 52.04 22.00
CA ALA A 18 -15.20 51.98 20.73
C ALA A 18 -13.85 52.72 20.88
N ILE A 19 -12.76 51.98 20.74
CA ILE A 19 -11.45 52.54 20.43
C ILE A 19 -10.98 51.88 19.16
N GLY A 20 -10.98 52.64 18.06
CA GLY A 20 -10.40 52.23 16.81
C GLY A 20 -8.87 52.16 16.93
N VAL A 21 -8.35 51.01 16.60
CA VAL A 21 -6.95 50.85 16.24
C VAL A 21 -6.90 50.33 14.81
N LEU A 22 -6.55 51.20 13.89
CA LEU A 22 -6.07 50.85 12.58
C LEU A 22 -4.76 50.06 12.76
N ALA A 23 -4.87 48.73 12.80
CA ALA A 23 -3.74 47.84 12.63
C ALA A 23 -3.88 47.22 11.23
N GLY A 24 -2.88 47.52 10.39
CA GLY A 24 -2.80 47.08 9.00
C GLY A 24 -3.00 45.56 8.87
N CYS A 25 -3.86 45.19 7.97
CA CYS A 25 -3.88 43.86 7.40
C CYS A 25 -2.58 43.67 6.64
N SER A 26 -1.57 43.15 7.32
CA SER A 26 -0.55 42.35 6.66
C SER A 26 -1.22 41.04 6.32
N GLU A 27 -1.66 40.85 5.07
CA GLU A 27 -1.93 39.55 4.50
C GLU A 27 -0.67 38.71 4.66
N LYS A 28 -0.60 37.92 5.72
CA LYS A 28 0.21 36.72 5.69
C LYS A 28 -0.40 35.88 4.56
N LYS A 29 0.23 35.88 3.37
CA LYS A 29 0.11 34.78 2.43
C LYS A 29 0.37 33.53 3.27
N GLY A 30 -0.68 32.78 3.59
CA GLY A 30 -0.55 31.48 4.22
C GLY A 30 0.33 30.65 3.32
N GLU A 31 1.46 30.19 3.82
CA GLU A 31 2.21 29.11 3.16
C GLU A 31 1.23 27.97 2.98
N GLU A 32 0.88 27.71 1.72
CA GLU A 32 0.02 26.59 1.35
C GLU A 32 0.70 25.33 1.90
N ASN A 33 -0.01 24.57 2.75
CA ASN A 33 0.54 23.37 3.34
C ASN A 33 0.95 22.43 2.20
N SER A 34 2.20 21.97 2.16
CA SER A 34 2.74 21.16 1.05
C SER A 34 1.93 19.91 0.78
N GLY A 35 1.28 19.32 1.78
CA GLY A 35 0.36 18.19 1.60
C GLY A 35 -0.90 18.58 0.81
N GLU A 36 -1.50 19.74 1.09
CA GLU A 36 -2.64 20.24 0.32
C GLU A 36 -2.24 20.60 -1.11
N LYS A 37 -1.03 21.16 -1.29
CA LYS A 37 -0.49 21.42 -2.62
C LYS A 37 -0.27 20.13 -3.40
N ALA A 38 0.30 19.10 -2.80
CA ALA A 38 0.50 17.79 -3.44
C ALA A 38 -0.82 17.20 -3.95
N LYS A 39 -1.88 17.25 -3.12
CA LYS A 39 -3.24 16.82 -3.50
C LYS A 39 -3.83 17.68 -4.60
N SER A 40 -3.62 18.99 -4.54
CA SER A 40 -4.07 19.94 -5.57
C SER A 40 -3.37 19.64 -6.90
N ASP A 41 -2.07 19.41 -6.91
CA ASP A 41 -1.29 19.14 -8.12
C ASP A 41 -1.80 17.87 -8.85
N ILE A 42 -2.01 16.77 -8.15
CA ILE A 42 -2.50 15.53 -8.77
C ILE A 42 -3.97 15.66 -9.23
N THR A 43 -4.84 16.27 -8.43
CA THR A 43 -6.25 16.43 -8.81
C THR A 43 -6.40 17.41 -9.96
N GLN A 44 -5.54 18.44 -10.06
CA GLN A 44 -5.53 19.34 -11.19
C GLN A 44 -5.05 18.63 -12.47
N SER A 45 -4.00 17.81 -12.39
CA SER A 45 -3.53 17.03 -13.53
C SER A 45 -4.61 16.10 -14.09
N ILE A 46 -5.44 15.51 -13.23
CA ILE A 46 -6.58 14.69 -13.64
C ILE A 46 -7.68 15.53 -14.30
N LYS A 47 -7.99 16.71 -13.75
CA LYS A 47 -8.97 17.65 -14.35
C LYS A 47 -8.54 18.11 -15.74
N ASP A 48 -7.24 18.36 -15.94
CA ASP A 48 -6.67 18.78 -17.22
C ASP A 48 -6.79 17.70 -18.31
N MET A 49 -7.01 16.44 -17.94
CA MET A 49 -7.33 15.36 -18.88
C MET A 49 -8.70 15.53 -19.56
N ASN A 50 -9.53 16.46 -19.07
CA ASN A 50 -10.88 16.72 -19.60
C ASN A 50 -11.71 15.45 -19.80
N LEU A 51 -11.71 14.60 -18.77
CA LEU A 51 -12.42 13.33 -18.82
C LEU A 51 -13.94 13.56 -19.00
N PRO A 52 -14.63 12.85 -19.90
CA PRO A 52 -16.07 12.98 -20.04
C PRO A 52 -16.78 12.64 -18.73
N LYS A 53 -17.87 13.33 -18.44
CA LYS A 53 -18.70 13.02 -17.27
C LYS A 53 -19.21 11.57 -17.38
N LEU A 54 -19.15 10.83 -16.29
CA LEU A 54 -19.81 9.53 -16.22
C LEU A 54 -21.32 9.72 -16.08
N GLU A 55 -22.08 9.00 -16.91
CA GLU A 55 -23.54 8.92 -16.77
C GLU A 55 -23.96 7.92 -15.69
N ASP A 56 -23.08 6.94 -15.42
CA ASP A 56 -23.26 5.92 -14.41
C ASP A 56 -22.82 6.45 -13.04
N ASP A 57 -23.76 6.51 -12.10
CA ASP A 57 -23.55 7.02 -10.72
C ASP A 57 -23.24 5.91 -9.71
N TYR A 58 -22.75 4.78 -10.17
CA TYR A 58 -22.42 3.62 -9.33
C TYR A 58 -21.33 3.93 -8.30
N THR A 59 -21.51 3.40 -7.09
CA THR A 59 -20.50 3.50 -6.02
C THR A 59 -19.73 2.19 -5.92
N VAL A 60 -18.44 2.24 -6.20
CA VAL A 60 -17.54 1.08 -6.18
C VAL A 60 -17.20 0.67 -4.75
N ASN A 61 -17.33 -0.59 -4.41
CA ASN A 61 -16.84 -1.17 -3.17
C ASN A 61 -15.46 -1.78 -3.42
N LEU A 62 -14.40 -1.08 -2.98
CA LEU A 62 -13.00 -1.45 -3.16
C LEU A 62 -12.41 -2.03 -1.87
N GLY A 63 -11.93 -3.27 -1.97
CA GLY A 63 -11.26 -3.95 -0.87
C GLY A 63 -9.74 -3.89 -0.95
N TYR A 64 -9.04 -3.92 0.19
CA TYR A 64 -7.59 -4.04 0.24
C TYR A 64 -7.12 -4.75 1.51
N TYR A 65 -5.94 -5.40 1.43
CA TYR A 65 -5.24 -5.87 2.63
C TYR A 65 -4.47 -4.72 3.29
N ASN A 66 -4.33 -4.78 4.60
CA ASN A 66 -3.59 -3.77 5.36
C ASN A 66 -2.08 -4.05 5.30
N CYS A 67 -1.47 -3.85 4.14
CA CYS A 67 -0.03 -3.97 3.89
C CYS A 67 0.45 -2.88 2.91
N ASP A 68 1.75 -2.64 2.89
CA ASP A 68 2.41 -1.51 2.24
C ASP A 68 2.14 -1.36 0.74
N HIS A 69 2.00 -2.45 0.03
CA HIS A 69 1.77 -2.44 -1.40
C HIS A 69 0.29 -2.26 -1.80
N MET A 70 -0.64 -2.25 -0.83
CA MET A 70 -2.06 -1.92 -1.07
C MET A 70 -2.36 -0.43 -0.86
N THR A 71 -1.33 0.40 -0.70
CA THR A 71 -1.43 1.82 -0.35
C THR A 71 -2.20 2.64 -1.37
N ALA A 72 -2.19 2.25 -2.66
CA ALA A 72 -2.92 2.96 -3.72
C ALA A 72 -4.42 3.15 -3.41
N ALA A 73 -5.06 2.23 -2.67
CA ALA A 73 -6.44 2.38 -2.22
C ALA A 73 -6.63 3.59 -1.29
N CYS A 74 -5.75 3.73 -0.29
CA CYS A 74 -5.79 4.83 0.67
C CYS A 74 -5.41 6.16 0.02
N ILE A 75 -4.38 6.15 -0.85
CA ILE A 75 -3.94 7.32 -1.62
C ILE A 75 -5.06 7.81 -2.53
N GLY A 76 -5.70 6.92 -3.30
CA GLY A 76 -6.80 7.27 -4.19
C GLY A 76 -7.93 8.01 -3.47
N LYS A 77 -8.25 7.57 -2.25
CA LYS A 77 -9.25 8.19 -1.39
C LYS A 77 -8.77 9.52 -0.79
N ASP A 78 -7.65 9.51 -0.05
CA ASP A 78 -7.28 10.62 0.84
C ASP A 78 -6.54 11.75 0.09
N ALA A 79 -6.01 11.49 -1.11
CA ALA A 79 -5.53 12.52 -2.03
C ALA A 79 -6.62 13.08 -2.97
N GLY A 80 -7.88 12.61 -2.86
CA GLY A 80 -8.98 13.09 -3.69
C GLY A 80 -8.96 12.61 -5.14
N ILE A 81 -8.17 11.57 -5.45
CA ILE A 81 -7.98 11.08 -6.82
C ILE A 81 -9.24 10.41 -7.35
N PHE A 82 -9.95 9.64 -6.53
CA PHE A 82 -11.21 9.00 -6.94
C PHE A 82 -12.24 10.05 -7.34
N GLU A 83 -12.40 11.10 -6.52
CA GLU A 83 -13.32 12.21 -6.81
C GLU A 83 -12.90 12.97 -8.07
N ALA A 84 -11.60 13.26 -8.25
CA ALA A 84 -11.09 13.92 -9.44
C ALA A 84 -11.29 13.08 -10.72
N CYS A 85 -11.26 11.76 -10.63
CA CYS A 85 -11.63 10.84 -11.71
C CYS A 85 -13.15 10.73 -11.92
N GLY A 86 -13.97 11.38 -11.09
CA GLY A 86 -15.42 11.38 -11.19
C GLY A 86 -16.09 10.08 -10.75
N ILE A 87 -15.46 9.30 -9.85
CA ILE A 87 -16.02 8.06 -9.31
C ILE A 87 -16.22 8.14 -7.80
N LYS A 88 -17.24 7.43 -7.33
CA LYS A 88 -17.52 7.23 -5.91
C LYS A 88 -16.95 5.89 -5.48
N VAL A 89 -16.11 5.86 -4.44
CA VAL A 89 -15.45 4.63 -3.99
C VAL A 89 -15.54 4.49 -2.48
N ASN A 90 -16.12 3.40 -2.02
CA ASN A 90 -16.05 2.95 -0.63
C ASN A 90 -14.80 2.08 -0.46
N VAL A 91 -13.79 2.59 0.23
CA VAL A 91 -12.54 1.86 0.49
C VAL A 91 -12.63 1.14 1.82
N THR A 92 -12.41 -0.18 1.82
CA THR A 92 -12.52 -1.02 3.02
C THR A 92 -11.33 -1.96 3.15
N GLY A 93 -10.65 -1.90 4.30
CA GLY A 93 -9.65 -2.92 4.68
C GLY A 93 -10.35 -4.26 4.94
N ASN A 94 -9.99 -5.29 4.18
CA ASN A 94 -10.62 -6.61 4.27
C ASN A 94 -9.63 -7.71 3.90
N GLY A 95 -9.29 -8.57 4.87
CA GLY A 95 -8.41 -9.72 4.64
C GLY A 95 -8.99 -10.84 3.77
N LYS A 96 -10.27 -10.75 3.34
CA LYS A 96 -10.99 -11.78 2.58
C LYS A 96 -11.59 -11.22 1.29
N VAL A 97 -10.85 -10.40 0.57
CA VAL A 97 -11.33 -9.72 -0.66
C VAL A 97 -11.85 -10.72 -1.70
N PRO A 98 -11.17 -11.84 -2.06
CA PRO A 98 -11.72 -12.80 -3.04
C PRO A 98 -13.06 -13.37 -2.62
N GLN A 99 -13.23 -13.72 -1.34
CA GLN A 99 -14.50 -14.23 -0.82
C GLN A 99 -15.60 -13.18 -0.87
N ALA A 100 -15.28 -11.92 -0.54
CA ALA A 100 -16.22 -10.81 -0.62
C ALA A 100 -16.63 -10.51 -2.07
N MET A 101 -15.70 -10.61 -3.04
CA MET A 101 -16.02 -10.51 -4.47
C MET A 101 -16.93 -11.65 -4.93
N SER A 102 -16.64 -12.88 -4.51
CA SER A 102 -17.49 -14.05 -4.83
C SER A 102 -18.91 -13.90 -4.28
N ALA A 103 -19.05 -13.26 -3.13
CA ALA A 103 -20.34 -12.96 -2.50
C ALA A 103 -21.04 -11.71 -3.06
N GLY A 104 -20.45 -11.01 -4.06
CA GLY A 104 -20.97 -9.76 -4.61
C GLY A 104 -20.93 -8.58 -3.64
N GLN A 105 -20.09 -8.64 -2.61
CA GLN A 105 -19.92 -7.57 -1.62
C GLN A 105 -18.82 -6.58 -1.98
N MET A 106 -17.94 -6.94 -2.92
CA MET A 106 -16.88 -6.11 -3.44
C MET A 106 -16.82 -6.18 -4.95
N ASP A 107 -16.59 -5.02 -5.56
CA ASP A 107 -16.55 -4.81 -7.01
C ASP A 107 -15.12 -4.85 -7.53
N ALA A 108 -14.18 -4.43 -6.70
CA ALA A 108 -12.75 -4.40 -7.00
C ALA A 108 -11.93 -4.68 -5.75
N GLY A 109 -10.68 -5.06 -5.94
CA GLY A 109 -9.79 -5.26 -4.80
C GLY A 109 -8.32 -5.34 -5.16
N TYR A 110 -7.51 -4.87 -4.22
CA TYR A 110 -6.09 -5.13 -4.22
C TYR A 110 -5.84 -6.48 -3.57
N ILE A 111 -5.30 -7.41 -4.31
CA ILE A 111 -5.21 -8.82 -3.90
C ILE A 111 -3.84 -9.36 -4.28
N GLY A 112 -3.27 -10.20 -3.41
CA GLY A 112 -2.08 -10.97 -3.74
C GLY A 112 -2.34 -11.90 -4.94
N PHE A 113 -1.40 -11.89 -5.89
CA PHE A 113 -1.51 -12.59 -7.16
C PHE A 113 -1.95 -14.07 -7.03
N GLN A 114 -1.35 -14.82 -6.10
CA GLN A 114 -1.73 -16.23 -5.88
C GLN A 114 -3.20 -16.43 -5.48
N ASN A 115 -3.79 -15.44 -4.79
CA ASN A 115 -5.19 -15.52 -4.38
C ASN A 115 -6.15 -15.31 -5.55
N ILE A 116 -5.71 -14.59 -6.60
CA ILE A 116 -6.48 -14.48 -7.86
C ILE A 116 -6.58 -15.85 -8.53
N ALA A 117 -5.45 -16.55 -8.73
CA ALA A 117 -5.44 -17.88 -9.35
C ALA A 117 -6.31 -18.87 -8.56
N LYS A 118 -6.17 -18.89 -7.22
CA LYS A 118 -6.99 -19.74 -6.34
C LYS A 118 -8.47 -19.37 -6.42
N GLY A 119 -8.81 -18.09 -6.40
CA GLY A 119 -10.19 -17.60 -6.51
C GLY A 119 -10.82 -17.98 -7.85
N PHE A 120 -10.10 -17.76 -8.95
CA PHE A 120 -10.55 -18.14 -10.29
C PHE A 120 -10.88 -19.65 -10.39
N LEU A 121 -9.99 -20.49 -9.88
CA LEU A 121 -10.15 -21.95 -9.93
C LEU A 121 -11.37 -22.47 -9.15
N VAL A 122 -11.88 -21.70 -8.18
CA VAL A 122 -13.12 -22.04 -7.45
C VAL A 122 -14.35 -21.27 -7.96
N GLY A 123 -14.21 -20.60 -9.13
CA GLY A 123 -15.34 -19.94 -9.81
C GLY A 123 -15.66 -18.53 -9.27
N THR A 124 -14.76 -17.88 -8.54
CA THR A 124 -14.91 -16.47 -8.20
C THR A 124 -14.90 -15.64 -9.49
N PRO A 125 -15.85 -14.71 -9.71
CA PRO A 125 -15.89 -13.86 -10.90
C PRO A 125 -14.83 -12.75 -10.77
N ILE A 126 -13.56 -13.08 -10.99
CA ILE A 126 -12.41 -12.21 -10.73
C ILE A 126 -11.47 -12.20 -11.93
N THR A 127 -10.93 -11.02 -12.23
CA THR A 127 -9.90 -10.84 -13.26
C THR A 127 -8.87 -9.81 -12.80
N ILE A 128 -7.63 -9.92 -13.30
CA ILE A 128 -6.58 -8.92 -13.12
C ILE A 128 -6.82 -7.82 -14.17
N ALA A 129 -6.91 -6.57 -13.70
CA ALA A 129 -7.12 -5.40 -14.56
C ALA A 129 -5.86 -4.55 -14.72
N ALA A 130 -5.02 -4.50 -13.71
CA ALA A 130 -3.72 -3.82 -13.72
C ALA A 130 -2.79 -4.46 -12.68
N ASN A 131 -1.50 -4.30 -12.86
CA ASN A 131 -0.55 -4.59 -11.78
C ASN A 131 -0.68 -3.54 -10.67
N ASN A 132 -0.16 -3.82 -9.49
CA ASN A 132 -0.05 -2.88 -8.40
C ASN A 132 1.34 -2.91 -7.75
N HIS A 133 1.90 -4.10 -7.60
CA HIS A 133 3.21 -4.29 -7.00
C HIS A 133 3.88 -5.52 -7.57
N THR A 134 5.17 -5.38 -7.90
CA THR A 134 6.00 -6.45 -8.43
C THR A 134 7.17 -6.76 -7.50
N GLY A 135 7.84 -7.88 -7.68
CA GLY A 135 9.06 -8.28 -6.99
C GLY A 135 8.86 -9.04 -5.68
N GLY A 136 7.69 -8.99 -5.07
CA GLY A 136 7.47 -9.49 -3.71
C GLY A 136 7.68 -8.39 -2.65
N SER A 137 7.16 -8.59 -1.45
CA SER A 137 7.19 -7.56 -0.39
C SER A 137 7.29 -8.11 1.02
N TYR A 138 7.55 -9.41 1.17
CA TYR A 138 7.75 -10.00 2.49
C TYR A 138 9.18 -9.85 2.95
N TYR A 139 9.33 -9.49 4.21
CA TYR A 139 10.58 -9.43 4.94
C TYR A 139 10.66 -10.57 5.95
N LEU A 140 11.83 -11.15 6.10
CA LEU A 140 12.21 -11.88 7.30
C LEU A 140 12.78 -10.87 8.28
N VAL A 141 12.03 -10.56 9.32
CA VAL A 141 12.44 -9.66 10.40
C VAL A 141 12.94 -10.52 11.55
N VAL A 142 14.11 -10.20 12.08
CA VAL A 142 14.75 -10.97 13.15
C VAL A 142 15.16 -10.07 14.32
N SER A 143 15.32 -10.67 15.50
CA SER A 143 15.89 -9.99 16.66
C SER A 143 17.34 -9.56 16.38
N ASN A 144 17.80 -8.50 17.03
CA ASN A 144 19.09 -7.87 16.72
C ASN A 144 20.30 -8.78 16.97
N ASP A 145 20.18 -9.80 17.82
CA ASP A 145 21.20 -10.79 18.13
C ASP A 145 21.40 -11.85 17.02
N ILE A 146 20.47 -11.96 16.06
CA ILE A 146 20.62 -12.84 14.90
C ILE A 146 21.54 -12.14 13.88
N THR A 147 22.67 -12.74 13.57
CA THR A 147 23.66 -12.23 12.61
C THR A 147 23.88 -13.14 11.41
N GLU A 148 23.48 -14.42 11.51
CA GLU A 148 23.59 -15.42 10.46
C GLU A 148 22.32 -16.26 10.37
N GLY A 149 21.92 -16.65 9.14
CA GLY A 149 20.70 -17.42 8.89
C GLY A 149 20.64 -18.73 9.70
N LYS A 150 21.76 -19.45 9.84
CA LYS A 150 21.83 -20.71 10.61
C LYS A 150 21.39 -20.58 12.08
N GLN A 151 21.49 -19.39 12.68
CA GLN A 151 21.04 -19.15 14.05
C GLN A 151 19.52 -19.23 14.21
N LEU A 152 18.76 -19.16 13.10
CA LEU A 152 17.30 -19.31 13.10
C LEU A 152 16.85 -20.76 13.22
N VAL A 153 17.71 -21.73 12.87
CA VAL A 153 17.38 -23.16 12.94
C VAL A 153 17.13 -23.56 14.40
N GLY A 154 16.00 -24.22 14.66
CA GLY A 154 15.56 -24.62 16.00
C GLY A 154 14.88 -23.51 16.80
N GLN A 155 14.86 -22.27 16.32
CA GLN A 155 14.25 -21.15 17.02
C GLN A 155 12.72 -21.13 16.87
N THR A 156 12.08 -20.37 17.75
CA THR A 156 10.67 -20.06 17.66
C THR A 156 10.48 -18.88 16.72
N LEU A 157 9.75 -19.08 15.61
CA LEU A 157 9.56 -18.10 14.55
C LEU A 157 8.08 -17.91 14.20
N GLY A 158 7.67 -16.69 13.86
CA GLY A 158 6.34 -16.34 13.38
C GLY A 158 6.18 -16.59 11.87
N ILE A 159 6.40 -17.83 11.43
CA ILE A 159 6.37 -18.26 10.02
C ILE A 159 5.28 -19.32 9.74
N GLY A 160 4.52 -19.70 10.76
CA GLY A 160 3.59 -20.81 10.69
C GLY A 160 4.27 -22.19 10.78
N PRO A 161 3.49 -23.27 10.92
CA PRO A 161 4.04 -24.63 11.09
C PRO A 161 4.54 -25.25 9.79
N GLU A 162 4.07 -24.79 8.63
CA GLU A 162 4.38 -25.31 7.30
C GLU A 162 4.82 -24.17 6.36
N PRO A 163 5.91 -23.44 6.70
CA PRO A 163 6.33 -22.25 5.95
C PRO A 163 6.76 -22.59 4.51
N GLU A 164 7.19 -23.82 4.26
CA GLU A 164 7.55 -24.33 2.93
C GLU A 164 6.40 -24.26 1.90
N LYS A 165 5.16 -24.18 2.36
CA LYS A 165 4.01 -23.99 1.48
C LYS A 165 3.89 -22.55 0.95
N GLY A 166 4.66 -21.60 1.50
CA GLY A 166 4.69 -20.22 1.04
C GLY A 166 5.93 -19.90 0.19
N SER A 167 5.76 -19.30 -0.98
CA SER A 167 6.86 -18.93 -1.87
C SER A 167 7.84 -17.96 -1.20
N SER A 168 7.35 -16.96 -0.49
CA SER A 168 8.19 -15.95 0.18
C SER A 168 9.18 -16.56 1.18
N TRP A 169 8.73 -17.52 1.99
CA TRP A 169 9.64 -18.22 2.90
C TRP A 169 10.67 -19.05 2.14
N ARG A 170 10.24 -19.79 1.11
CA ARG A 170 11.18 -20.61 0.29
C ARG A 170 12.30 -19.74 -0.27
N ILE A 171 11.95 -18.62 -0.93
CA ILE A 171 12.93 -17.68 -1.51
C ILE A 171 13.91 -17.16 -0.45
N MET A 172 13.40 -16.73 0.71
CA MET A 172 14.26 -16.18 1.77
C MET A 172 15.13 -17.25 2.42
N ALA A 173 14.58 -18.44 2.71
CA ALA A 173 15.34 -19.53 3.34
C ALA A 173 16.45 -20.03 2.39
N GLU A 174 16.18 -20.19 1.11
CA GLU A 174 17.15 -20.57 0.10
C GLU A 174 18.26 -19.52 -0.07
N SER A 175 17.90 -18.23 -0.08
CA SER A 175 18.88 -17.14 -0.16
C SER A 175 19.83 -17.09 1.05
N LEU A 176 19.34 -17.54 2.21
CA LEU A 176 20.13 -17.62 3.44
C LEU A 176 20.86 -18.94 3.62
N GLY A 177 20.66 -19.92 2.72
CA GLY A 177 21.26 -21.25 2.82
C GLY A 177 20.78 -22.04 4.05
N ILE A 178 19.52 -21.86 4.48
CA ILE A 178 18.91 -22.55 5.62
C ILE A 178 17.80 -23.49 5.16
N PRO A 179 17.45 -24.52 5.97
CA PRO A 179 16.37 -25.44 5.62
C PRO A 179 15.05 -24.72 5.36
N VAL A 180 14.33 -25.15 4.31
CA VAL A 180 13.01 -24.58 3.97
C VAL A 180 11.89 -25.20 4.82
N GLU A 181 12.03 -26.49 5.22
CA GLU A 181 10.98 -27.25 5.88
C GLU A 181 10.75 -26.81 7.32
N GLY A 182 9.47 -26.62 7.65
CA GLY A 182 9.01 -26.14 8.97
C GLY A 182 9.46 -26.99 10.16
N LYS A 183 9.70 -28.31 9.95
CA LYS A 183 10.22 -29.19 11.02
C LYS A 183 11.56 -28.75 11.63
N ASN A 184 12.30 -27.88 10.93
CA ASN A 184 13.58 -27.34 11.41
C ASN A 184 13.40 -26.13 12.35
N TYR A 185 12.18 -25.69 12.60
CA TYR A 185 11.83 -24.52 13.40
C TYR A 185 10.69 -24.83 14.36
N LYS A 186 10.47 -23.94 15.34
CA LYS A 186 9.22 -23.91 16.11
C LYS A 186 8.32 -22.84 15.50
N GLY A 187 7.68 -23.18 14.36
CA GLY A 187 6.83 -22.26 13.59
C GLY A 187 5.50 -22.00 14.29
N ILE A 188 5.19 -20.74 14.57
CA ILE A 188 3.93 -20.32 15.21
C ILE A 188 3.13 -19.48 14.22
N SER A 189 1.80 -19.72 14.13
CA SER A 189 0.85 -18.88 13.43
C SER A 189 0.38 -17.73 14.31
N PHE A 190 0.14 -16.58 13.70
CA PHE A 190 -0.42 -15.38 14.33
C PHE A 190 -1.58 -14.86 13.49
N ASP A 191 -2.52 -14.16 14.13
CA ASP A 191 -3.70 -13.61 13.46
C ASP A 191 -3.39 -12.37 12.60
N SER A 192 -2.25 -11.70 12.86
CA SER A 192 -1.82 -10.51 12.13
C SER A 192 -0.31 -10.32 12.18
N ASP A 193 0.24 -9.56 11.23
CA ASP A 193 1.65 -9.18 11.22
C ASP A 193 2.01 -8.27 12.40
N GLN A 194 1.06 -7.45 12.88
CA GLN A 194 1.22 -6.69 14.11
C GLN A 194 1.46 -7.60 15.32
N SER A 195 0.73 -8.71 15.43
CA SER A 195 0.91 -9.67 16.53
C SER A 195 2.28 -10.36 16.47
N LYS A 196 2.78 -10.65 15.25
CA LYS A 196 4.14 -11.16 15.05
C LYS A 196 5.20 -10.16 15.52
N TYR A 197 5.07 -8.89 15.12
CA TYR A 197 5.94 -7.81 15.58
C TYR A 197 5.94 -7.69 17.10
N MET A 198 4.78 -7.71 17.75
CA MET A 198 4.68 -7.65 19.21
C MET A 198 5.33 -8.86 19.91
N ALA A 199 5.22 -10.05 19.32
CA ALA A 199 5.88 -11.26 19.82
C ALA A 199 7.41 -11.17 19.72
N LEU A 200 7.96 -10.59 18.65
CA LEU A 200 9.40 -10.30 18.55
C LEU A 200 9.83 -9.27 19.60
N LYS A 201 9.11 -8.16 19.71
CA LYS A 201 9.38 -7.07 20.65
C LYS A 201 9.43 -7.55 22.11
N THR A 202 8.59 -8.52 22.46
CA THR A 202 8.54 -9.13 23.81
C THR A 202 9.49 -10.33 23.98
N GLY A 203 10.25 -10.68 22.96
CA GLY A 203 11.21 -11.80 23.00
C GLY A 203 10.58 -13.19 22.95
N GLN A 204 9.29 -13.30 22.61
CA GLN A 204 8.60 -14.60 22.49
C GLN A 204 9.05 -15.38 21.25
N ILE A 205 9.46 -14.67 20.20
CA ILE A 205 9.99 -15.25 18.95
C ILE A 205 11.31 -14.58 18.57
N LYS A 206 12.12 -15.27 17.75
CA LYS A 206 13.40 -14.76 17.24
C LYS A 206 13.32 -14.14 15.86
N GLY A 207 12.22 -14.32 15.16
CA GLY A 207 11.97 -13.74 13.85
C GLY A 207 10.56 -14.04 13.36
N TYR A 208 10.14 -13.33 12.32
CA TYR A 208 8.86 -13.52 11.66
C TYR A 208 8.93 -13.05 10.21
N THR A 209 7.98 -13.50 9.39
CA THR A 209 7.76 -12.98 8.05
C THR A 209 6.56 -12.04 8.03
N ALA A 210 6.72 -10.86 7.46
CA ALA A 210 5.65 -9.87 7.30
C ALA A 210 5.95 -8.87 6.17
N CYS A 211 4.92 -8.19 5.69
CA CYS A 211 5.08 -6.98 4.88
C CYS A 211 5.37 -5.76 5.76
N ASP A 212 5.77 -4.63 5.16
CA ASP A 212 5.71 -3.35 5.84
C ASP A 212 4.23 -2.96 6.13
N PRO A 213 3.99 -2.20 7.19
CA PRO A 213 4.97 -1.41 7.97
C PRO A 213 5.74 -2.17 9.07
N TRP A 214 5.57 -3.48 9.21
CA TRP A 214 6.04 -4.20 10.40
C TRP A 214 7.54 -4.48 10.39
N GLY A 215 8.18 -4.53 9.20
CA GLY A 215 9.63 -4.52 9.08
C GLY A 215 10.23 -3.18 9.49
N SER A 216 9.76 -2.10 8.88
CA SER A 216 10.18 -0.74 9.21
C SER A 216 9.88 -0.35 10.66
N MET A 217 8.80 -0.88 11.24
CA MET A 217 8.45 -0.64 12.65
C MET A 217 9.47 -1.29 13.60
N ALA A 218 9.91 -2.51 13.30
CA ALA A 218 10.93 -3.19 14.10
C ALA A 218 12.27 -2.43 14.08
N GLU A 219 12.66 -1.92 12.91
CA GLU A 219 13.87 -1.10 12.76
C GLU A 219 13.74 0.26 13.47
N TYR A 220 12.59 0.94 13.31
CA TYR A 220 12.31 2.22 13.95
C TYR A 220 12.39 2.15 15.46
N GLU A 221 11.75 1.15 16.07
CA GLU A 221 11.79 0.94 17.52
C GLU A 221 13.05 0.21 18.00
N LYS A 222 13.95 -0.19 17.08
CA LYS A 222 15.18 -0.94 17.38
C LYS A 222 14.94 -2.28 18.10
N THR A 223 13.79 -2.89 17.85
CA THR A 223 13.40 -4.18 18.41
C THR A 223 13.87 -5.36 17.56
N GLY A 224 14.21 -5.10 16.32
CA GLY A 224 14.69 -6.06 15.33
C GLY A 224 15.19 -5.37 14.07
N LYS A 225 15.51 -6.18 13.07
CA LYS A 225 15.99 -5.71 11.75
C LYS A 225 15.43 -6.58 10.64
N ILE A 226 15.30 -6.00 9.47
CA ILE A 226 15.05 -6.73 8.23
C ILE A 226 16.33 -7.50 7.88
N PHE A 227 16.22 -8.82 7.74
CA PHE A 227 17.35 -9.72 7.56
C PHE A 227 17.40 -10.33 6.15
N ALA A 228 16.25 -10.61 5.58
CA ALA A 228 16.08 -11.04 4.20
C ALA A 228 14.75 -10.53 3.64
N LEU A 229 14.63 -10.53 2.34
CA LEU A 229 13.40 -10.18 1.63
C LEU A 229 13.21 -11.10 0.41
N ASP A 230 11.99 -11.21 -0.04
CA ASP A 230 11.60 -12.02 -1.20
C ASP A 230 11.52 -11.24 -2.51
N ASN A 231 12.11 -10.04 -2.56
CA ASN A 231 12.07 -9.19 -3.74
C ASN A 231 12.85 -9.81 -4.93
N ARG A 232 12.16 -9.94 -6.07
CA ARG A 232 12.66 -10.51 -7.32
C ARG A 232 12.41 -9.56 -8.50
N ILE A 233 12.71 -8.26 -8.31
CA ILE A 233 12.48 -7.25 -9.36
C ILE A 233 13.59 -7.17 -10.40
N LYS A 234 14.77 -7.75 -10.13
CA LYS A 234 15.94 -7.64 -11.03
C LYS A 234 16.17 -8.91 -11.82
N GLY A 235 16.40 -8.74 -13.12
CA GLY A 235 16.75 -9.84 -14.02
C GLY A 235 15.58 -10.66 -14.52
N GLU A 236 15.85 -11.89 -14.95
CA GLU A 236 14.84 -12.81 -15.50
C GLU A 236 13.88 -13.37 -14.44
N ASP A 237 14.20 -13.17 -13.17
CA ASP A 237 13.44 -13.68 -12.03
C ASP A 237 12.45 -12.66 -11.45
N GLU A 238 12.10 -11.60 -12.19
CA GLU A 238 11.07 -10.67 -11.74
C GLU A 238 9.81 -11.43 -11.35
N GLY A 239 9.33 -11.16 -10.13
CA GLY A 239 8.14 -11.76 -9.57
C GLY A 239 6.96 -10.80 -9.57
N GLU A 240 5.76 -11.34 -9.51
CA GLU A 240 4.54 -10.57 -9.25
C GLU A 240 4.13 -10.71 -7.79
N CYS A 241 3.53 -9.65 -7.23
CA CYS A 241 3.09 -9.68 -5.84
C CYS A 241 1.59 -9.44 -5.72
N CYS A 242 1.14 -8.25 -6.08
CA CYS A 242 -0.24 -7.83 -5.89
C CYS A 242 -0.76 -7.07 -7.10
N VAL A 243 -2.05 -7.23 -7.35
CA VAL A 243 -2.74 -6.68 -8.51
C VAL A 243 -3.99 -5.90 -8.11
N LEU A 244 -4.42 -4.97 -8.94
CA LEU A 244 -5.78 -4.49 -8.95
C LEU A 244 -6.65 -5.48 -9.72
N SER A 245 -7.59 -6.09 -9.03
CA SER A 245 -8.56 -7.02 -9.60
C SER A 245 -9.95 -6.41 -9.66
N LEU A 246 -10.73 -6.84 -10.64
CA LEU A 246 -12.14 -6.47 -10.79
C LEU A 246 -13.01 -7.72 -10.68
N ASN A 247 -14.20 -7.55 -10.10
CA ASN A 247 -15.29 -8.49 -10.28
C ASN A 247 -15.77 -8.39 -11.74
N THR A 248 -15.78 -9.50 -12.46
CA THR A 248 -16.13 -9.50 -13.89
C THR A 248 -17.56 -9.07 -14.17
N ASN A 249 -18.50 -9.29 -13.22
CA ASN A 249 -19.87 -8.78 -13.35
C ASN A 249 -19.90 -7.26 -13.21
N PHE A 250 -19.23 -6.71 -12.20
CA PHE A 250 -19.09 -5.25 -12.06
C PHE A 250 -18.48 -4.60 -13.31
N ALA A 251 -17.39 -5.15 -13.81
CA ALA A 251 -16.71 -4.59 -14.99
C ALA A 251 -17.57 -4.64 -16.26
N LYS A 252 -18.45 -5.65 -16.37
CA LYS A 252 -19.42 -5.79 -17.46
C LYS A 252 -20.59 -4.81 -17.32
N ASP A 253 -21.13 -4.69 -16.10
CA ASP A 253 -22.35 -3.89 -15.85
C ASP A 253 -22.04 -2.38 -15.74
N HIS A 254 -20.80 -2.02 -15.31
CA HIS A 254 -20.32 -0.65 -15.10
C HIS A 254 -18.97 -0.38 -15.79
N PRO A 255 -18.84 -0.58 -17.11
CA PRO A 255 -17.55 -0.60 -17.81
C PRO A 255 -16.78 0.73 -17.73
N ASP A 256 -17.48 1.87 -17.80
CA ASP A 256 -16.83 3.17 -17.74
C ASP A 256 -16.37 3.53 -16.32
N VAL A 257 -17.09 3.09 -15.29
CA VAL A 257 -16.68 3.23 -13.90
C VAL A 257 -15.45 2.35 -13.62
N ALA A 258 -15.41 1.12 -14.15
CA ALA A 258 -14.26 0.23 -14.05
C ALA A 258 -13.00 0.83 -14.69
N LYS A 259 -13.10 1.41 -15.90
CA LYS A 259 -11.97 2.11 -16.55
C LYS A 259 -11.48 3.31 -15.75
N ARG A 260 -12.39 4.08 -15.13
CA ARG A 260 -12.03 5.19 -14.26
C ARG A 260 -11.35 4.76 -12.99
N LEU A 261 -11.73 3.61 -12.43
CA LEU A 261 -11.04 3.04 -11.26
C LEU A 261 -9.60 2.66 -11.60
N ILE A 262 -9.35 2.10 -12.79
CA ILE A 262 -7.99 1.74 -13.23
C ILE A 262 -7.15 2.99 -13.47
N LEU A 263 -7.73 4.04 -14.10
CA LEU A 263 -7.06 5.34 -14.22
C LEU A 263 -6.72 5.91 -12.83
N ALA A 264 -7.66 5.91 -11.90
CA ALA A 264 -7.44 6.40 -10.55
C ALA A 264 -6.35 5.61 -9.81
N HIS A 265 -6.26 4.30 -10.04
CA HIS A 265 -5.20 3.45 -9.54
C HIS A 265 -3.82 3.88 -10.05
N SER A 266 -3.66 4.08 -11.37
CA SER A 266 -2.38 4.56 -11.91
C SER A 266 -2.00 5.93 -11.36
N LYS A 267 -2.95 6.87 -11.24
CA LYS A 267 -2.72 8.20 -10.66
C LYS A 267 -2.37 8.16 -9.17
N ALA A 268 -2.89 7.18 -8.42
CA ALA A 268 -2.48 6.96 -7.04
C ALA A 268 -1.01 6.47 -6.93
N ILE A 269 -0.58 5.60 -7.82
CA ILE A 269 0.83 5.18 -7.90
C ILE A 269 1.73 6.35 -8.34
N GLU A 270 1.33 7.13 -9.36
CA GLU A 270 2.04 8.34 -9.76
C GLU A 270 2.23 9.31 -8.58
N PHE A 271 1.18 9.50 -7.77
CA PHE A 271 1.24 10.34 -6.58
C PHE A 271 2.28 9.85 -5.57
N ILE A 272 2.35 8.53 -5.31
CA ILE A 272 3.33 7.96 -4.39
C ILE A 272 4.77 8.26 -4.85
N TYR A 273 5.05 8.16 -6.16
CA TYR A 273 6.37 8.47 -6.70
C TYR A 273 6.71 9.96 -6.71
N THR A 274 5.72 10.82 -6.97
CA THR A 274 5.96 12.25 -7.18
C THR A 274 5.79 13.09 -5.92
N HIS A 275 5.02 12.61 -4.95
CA HIS A 275 4.75 13.27 -3.66
C HIS A 275 4.93 12.30 -2.48
N PRO A 276 6.17 11.80 -2.30
CA PRO A 276 6.42 10.67 -1.40
C PRO A 276 6.19 10.99 0.07
N LEU A 277 6.36 12.23 0.53
CA LEU A 277 6.14 12.57 1.94
C LEU A 277 4.66 12.68 2.28
N GLU A 278 3.83 13.26 1.38
CA GLU A 278 2.38 13.25 1.60
C GLU A 278 1.81 11.85 1.44
N ALA A 279 2.33 11.05 0.52
CA ALA A 279 1.98 9.63 0.42
C ALA A 279 2.30 8.88 1.72
N ALA A 280 3.47 9.11 2.32
CA ALA A 280 3.86 8.55 3.60
C ALA A 280 2.96 9.03 4.76
N ASN A 281 2.53 10.30 4.74
CA ASN A 281 1.60 10.88 5.71
C ASN A 281 0.22 10.22 5.62
N ILE A 282 -0.31 10.02 4.41
CA ILE A 282 -1.56 9.29 4.18
C ILE A 282 -1.42 7.84 4.65
N PHE A 283 -0.33 7.16 4.27
CA PHE A 283 -0.04 5.80 4.71
C PHE A 283 -0.01 5.70 6.24
N SER A 284 0.79 6.54 6.89
CA SER A 284 0.94 6.57 8.34
C SER A 284 -0.42 6.69 9.06
N LYS A 285 -1.29 7.59 8.59
CA LYS A 285 -2.62 7.80 9.17
C LYS A 285 -3.54 6.59 8.99
N ASN A 286 -3.55 5.98 7.81
CA ASN A 286 -4.42 4.84 7.52
C ASN A 286 -3.97 3.56 8.22
N TYR A 287 -2.68 3.39 8.43
CA TYR A 287 -2.10 2.19 9.03
C TYR A 287 -1.82 2.34 10.53
N GLY A 288 -1.99 3.54 11.08
CA GLY A 288 -1.80 3.80 12.50
C GLY A 288 -0.34 3.64 12.96
N VAL A 289 0.62 4.01 12.11
CA VAL A 289 2.06 3.93 12.38
C VAL A 289 2.71 5.32 12.40
N PRO A 290 3.87 5.50 13.05
CA PRO A 290 4.62 6.75 12.99
C PRO A 290 4.94 7.19 11.56
N LEU A 291 4.97 8.50 11.30
CA LEU A 291 5.29 9.05 9.98
C LEU A 291 6.66 8.58 9.45
N GLU A 292 7.66 8.48 10.31
CA GLU A 292 8.99 7.95 9.97
C GLU A 292 8.92 6.52 9.39
N VAL A 293 8.03 5.67 9.93
CA VAL A 293 7.79 4.33 9.40
C VAL A 293 7.16 4.41 8.01
N GLY A 294 6.18 5.29 7.83
CA GLY A 294 5.57 5.54 6.51
C GLY A 294 6.60 6.02 5.47
N ILE A 295 7.48 6.94 5.86
CA ILE A 295 8.55 7.46 4.99
C ILE A 295 9.52 6.35 4.58
N ARG A 296 9.96 5.49 5.52
CA ARG A 296 10.82 4.33 5.22
C ARG A 296 10.14 3.34 4.29
N THR A 297 8.87 3.07 4.50
CA THR A 297 8.08 2.19 3.64
C THR A 297 7.98 2.74 2.21
N VAL A 298 7.63 4.02 2.04
CA VAL A 298 7.55 4.66 0.71
C VAL A 298 8.92 4.66 0.01
N TYR A 299 10.01 4.98 0.73
CA TYR A 299 11.35 4.89 0.16
C TYR A 299 11.66 3.48 -0.37
N LYS A 300 11.40 2.44 0.42
CA LYS A 300 11.64 1.05 0.02
C LYS A 300 10.89 0.71 -1.27
N LYS A 301 9.60 1.06 -1.33
CA LYS A 301 8.72 0.72 -2.47
C LYS A 301 8.96 1.54 -3.73
N THR A 302 9.62 2.68 -3.63
CA THR A 302 9.84 3.57 -4.78
C THR A 302 11.27 3.64 -5.27
N VAL A 303 12.26 3.36 -4.41
CA VAL A 303 13.69 3.45 -4.74
C VAL A 303 14.52 2.32 -4.13
N GLY A 304 14.37 2.04 -2.83
CA GLY A 304 15.29 1.17 -2.10
C GLY A 304 15.28 -0.29 -2.58
N GLU A 305 14.13 -0.78 -3.00
CA GLU A 305 13.92 -2.13 -3.52
C GLU A 305 13.67 -2.14 -5.05
N GLY A 306 13.90 -1.02 -5.71
CA GLY A 306 13.59 -0.78 -7.12
C GLY A 306 12.24 -0.09 -7.30
N ARG A 307 11.71 -0.08 -8.53
CA ARG A 307 10.41 0.50 -8.89
C ARG A 307 9.30 -0.51 -8.68
N THR A 308 9.05 -0.90 -7.41
CA THR A 308 8.16 -2.02 -7.10
C THR A 308 6.68 -1.73 -7.29
N LEU A 309 6.23 -0.47 -7.13
CA LEU A 309 4.85 -0.07 -7.41
C LEU A 309 4.69 0.23 -8.89
N THR A 310 3.76 -0.44 -9.56
CA THR A 310 3.55 -0.29 -11.01
C THR A 310 2.15 -0.71 -11.41
N TRP A 311 1.59 -0.08 -12.43
CA TRP A 311 0.35 -0.54 -13.08
C TRP A 311 0.61 -1.39 -14.34
N LYS A 312 1.89 -1.51 -14.75
CA LYS A 312 2.30 -2.27 -15.93
C LYS A 312 2.18 -3.77 -15.66
N LEU A 313 1.45 -4.48 -16.50
CA LEU A 313 1.37 -5.93 -16.48
C LEU A 313 2.59 -6.53 -17.20
N ASN A 314 3.14 -7.60 -16.65
CA ASN A 314 4.22 -8.38 -17.24
C ASN A 314 3.76 -9.85 -17.33
N ASP A 315 3.21 -10.24 -18.47
CA ASP A 315 2.64 -11.57 -18.69
C ASP A 315 3.67 -12.68 -18.55
N GLU A 316 4.92 -12.43 -18.93
CA GLU A 316 6.00 -13.43 -18.81
C GLU A 316 6.32 -13.68 -17.33
N ALA A 317 6.40 -12.62 -16.52
CA ALA A 317 6.60 -12.75 -15.08
C ALA A 317 5.39 -13.43 -14.40
N ILE A 318 4.17 -13.07 -14.79
CA ILE A 318 2.93 -13.70 -14.31
C ILE A 318 2.95 -15.19 -14.64
N GLN A 319 3.20 -15.57 -15.90
CA GLN A 319 3.19 -16.97 -16.32
C GLN A 319 4.27 -17.77 -15.59
N ARG A 320 5.49 -17.25 -15.50
CA ARG A 320 6.58 -17.90 -14.78
C ARG A 320 6.24 -18.19 -13.32
N MET A 321 5.72 -17.19 -12.60
CA MET A 321 5.28 -17.40 -11.23
C MET A 321 4.12 -18.38 -11.10
N MET A 322 3.19 -18.38 -12.05
CA MET A 322 2.12 -19.39 -12.08
C MET A 322 2.70 -20.78 -12.23
N ASP A 323 3.61 -20.99 -13.16
CA ASP A 323 4.24 -22.28 -13.42
C ASP A 323 5.02 -22.78 -12.20
N GLU A 324 5.77 -21.90 -11.51
CA GLU A 324 6.45 -22.22 -10.26
C GLU A 324 5.46 -22.69 -9.17
N ASN A 325 4.38 -21.94 -8.93
CA ASN A 325 3.41 -22.29 -7.91
C ASN A 325 2.63 -23.57 -8.25
N ILE A 326 2.31 -23.79 -9.53
CA ILE A 326 1.70 -25.04 -10.00
C ILE A 326 2.65 -26.23 -9.78
N ALA A 327 3.92 -26.07 -10.11
CA ALA A 327 4.95 -27.09 -9.89
C ALA A 327 5.13 -27.46 -8.41
N HIS A 328 4.98 -26.47 -7.52
CA HIS A 328 5.01 -26.67 -6.07
C HIS A 328 3.68 -27.22 -5.50
N GLY A 329 2.62 -27.29 -6.32
CA GLY A 329 1.30 -27.78 -5.88
C GLY A 329 0.49 -26.76 -5.07
N ASP A 330 0.80 -25.49 -5.17
CA ASP A 330 0.12 -24.41 -4.44
C ASP A 330 -1.32 -24.19 -4.94
N TYR A 331 -1.57 -24.48 -6.24
CA TYR A 331 -2.89 -24.51 -6.89
C TYR A 331 -2.86 -25.28 -8.23
N GLY A 332 -4.05 -25.51 -8.81
CA GLY A 332 -4.22 -26.24 -10.08
C GLY A 332 -3.79 -25.41 -11.29
N LYS A 333 -3.84 -26.01 -12.48
CA LYS A 333 -3.47 -25.35 -13.73
C LYS A 333 -4.40 -24.18 -14.05
N VAL A 334 -3.80 -23.05 -14.36
CA VAL A 334 -4.43 -21.81 -14.82
C VAL A 334 -3.44 -21.11 -15.75
N THR A 335 -3.93 -20.34 -16.72
CA THR A 335 -3.10 -19.57 -17.67
C THR A 335 -3.32 -18.07 -17.51
N VAL A 336 -2.36 -17.26 -17.98
CA VAL A 336 -2.45 -15.80 -17.94
C VAL A 336 -3.76 -15.33 -18.61
N ASP A 337 -4.07 -15.81 -19.80
CA ASP A 337 -5.25 -15.41 -20.57
C ASP A 337 -6.58 -15.70 -19.85
N GLN A 338 -6.59 -16.61 -18.89
CA GLN A 338 -7.78 -16.92 -18.10
C GLN A 338 -8.03 -15.91 -16.97
N ILE A 339 -6.97 -15.26 -16.46
CA ILE A 339 -7.07 -14.42 -15.27
C ILE A 339 -6.70 -12.96 -15.53
N VAL A 340 -6.04 -12.61 -16.64
CA VAL A 340 -5.67 -11.26 -17.03
C VAL A 340 -6.58 -10.76 -18.15
N ASN A 341 -7.03 -9.52 -18.05
CA ASN A 341 -7.76 -8.87 -19.14
C ASN A 341 -7.13 -7.51 -19.46
N HIS A 342 -6.32 -7.48 -20.53
CA HIS A 342 -5.60 -6.29 -20.99
C HIS A 342 -6.49 -5.18 -21.55
N GLU A 343 -7.71 -5.48 -21.99
CA GLU A 343 -8.60 -4.46 -22.55
C GLU A 343 -8.99 -3.42 -21.50
N TYR A 344 -9.06 -3.82 -20.22
CA TYR A 344 -9.38 -2.89 -19.16
C TYR A 344 -8.34 -1.77 -19.02
N ILE A 345 -7.04 -2.12 -18.95
CA ILE A 345 -5.98 -1.12 -18.78
C ILE A 345 -5.79 -0.31 -20.07
N LYS A 346 -5.85 -0.95 -21.24
CA LYS A 346 -5.72 -0.30 -22.55
C LYS A 346 -6.76 0.80 -22.76
N ASP A 347 -8.00 0.56 -22.36
CA ASP A 347 -9.12 1.46 -22.52
C ASP A 347 -9.23 2.52 -21.40
N SER A 348 -8.37 2.46 -20.38
CA SER A 348 -8.46 3.29 -19.18
C SER A 348 -7.70 4.61 -19.26
N LYS A 349 -7.06 4.93 -20.40
CA LYS A 349 -6.26 6.14 -20.61
C LYS A 349 -5.11 6.31 -19.60
N VAL A 350 -4.56 5.24 -19.13
CA VAL A 350 -3.37 5.26 -18.28
C VAL A 350 -2.13 5.62 -19.09
N ASP A 351 -1.19 6.32 -18.46
CA ASP A 351 0.10 6.64 -19.07
C ASP A 351 0.99 5.39 -19.16
N ASP A 352 1.95 5.40 -20.07
CA ASP A 352 3.00 4.37 -20.10
C ASP A 352 3.87 4.47 -18.86
N PHE A 353 4.02 3.37 -18.11
CA PHE A 353 4.73 3.37 -16.83
C PHE A 353 6.23 3.67 -17.00
N ASP A 354 6.89 3.05 -17.99
CA ASP A 354 8.32 3.22 -18.18
C ASP A 354 8.64 4.67 -18.59
N LYS A 355 7.79 5.25 -19.43
CA LYS A 355 7.86 6.67 -19.79
C LYS A 355 7.62 7.58 -18.59
N PHE A 356 6.62 7.29 -17.77
CA PHE A 356 6.38 8.03 -16.52
C PHE A 356 7.61 7.99 -15.60
N ILE A 357 8.19 6.82 -15.38
CA ILE A 357 9.40 6.69 -14.56
C ILE A 357 10.56 7.49 -15.14
N SER A 358 10.83 7.35 -16.44
CA SER A 358 11.97 8.02 -17.08
C SER A 358 11.84 9.53 -17.13
N GLU A 359 10.64 10.07 -17.40
CA GLU A 359 10.41 11.50 -17.61
C GLU A 359 10.04 12.26 -16.34
N LYS A 360 9.34 11.61 -15.38
CA LYS A 360 8.77 12.29 -14.21
C LYS A 360 9.44 11.91 -12.90
N VAL A 361 9.91 10.68 -12.76
CA VAL A 361 10.48 10.18 -11.50
C VAL A 361 12.00 10.26 -11.49
N ASN A 362 12.68 9.66 -12.47
CA ASN A 362 14.14 9.57 -12.50
C ASN A 362 14.87 10.93 -12.47
N PRO A 363 14.37 12.03 -13.08
CA PRO A 363 15.01 13.35 -12.96
C PRO A 363 15.06 13.88 -11.52
N ILE A 364 14.14 13.45 -10.65
CA ILE A 364 14.04 13.91 -9.26
C ILE A 364 14.61 12.84 -8.32
N PHE A 365 14.15 11.63 -8.45
CA PHE A 365 14.47 10.47 -7.62
C PHE A 365 15.09 9.35 -8.48
N PRO A 366 16.35 9.47 -8.93
CA PRO A 366 17.02 8.39 -9.67
C PRO A 366 17.12 7.12 -8.82
N GLU A 367 17.28 5.98 -9.48
CA GLU A 367 17.56 4.72 -8.79
C GLU A 367 18.93 4.77 -8.08
N GLY A 368 19.06 3.98 -7.03
CA GLY A 368 20.30 3.84 -6.28
C GLY A 368 20.54 4.94 -5.23
N LEU A 369 19.60 5.88 -5.03
CA LEU A 369 19.69 6.81 -3.90
C LEU A 369 19.65 6.05 -2.57
N THR A 370 20.49 6.45 -1.63
CA THR A 370 20.35 6.07 -0.23
C THR A 370 19.08 6.68 0.37
N TYR A 371 18.64 6.17 1.51
CA TYR A 371 17.49 6.73 2.23
C TYR A 371 17.67 8.22 2.54
N GLU A 372 18.84 8.61 2.99
CA GLU A 372 19.16 9.99 3.36
C GLU A 372 19.15 10.94 2.15
N GLU A 373 19.72 10.52 1.02
CA GLU A 373 19.72 11.30 -0.23
C GLU A 373 18.31 11.47 -0.78
N TRP A 374 17.53 10.39 -0.81
CA TRP A 374 16.15 10.41 -1.24
C TRP A 374 15.30 11.30 -0.33
N LEU A 375 15.43 11.18 0.99
CA LEU A 375 14.68 11.99 1.96
C LEU A 375 15.01 13.49 1.84
N ALA A 376 16.28 13.83 1.60
CA ALA A 376 16.68 15.22 1.37
C ALA A 376 15.99 15.82 0.13
N LYS A 377 15.91 15.04 -0.97
CA LYS A 377 15.20 15.46 -2.18
C LYS A 377 13.68 15.56 -1.94
N ALA A 378 13.10 14.62 -1.23
CA ALA A 378 11.68 14.62 -0.89
C ALA A 378 11.32 15.86 -0.03
N LYS A 379 12.11 16.19 0.97
CA LYS A 379 11.94 17.42 1.78
C LYS A 379 12.05 18.70 0.96
N THR A 380 12.93 18.75 -0.02
CA THR A 380 13.06 19.91 -0.92
C THR A 380 11.80 20.07 -1.78
N ARG A 381 11.20 18.96 -2.21
CA ARG A 381 9.98 18.97 -3.03
C ARG A 381 8.72 19.29 -2.22
N GLU A 382 8.67 18.83 -0.97
CA GLU A 382 7.51 18.93 -0.08
C GLU A 382 7.93 19.61 1.26
N PRO A 383 8.35 20.89 1.24
CA PRO A 383 9.02 21.54 2.37
C PRO A 383 8.12 21.77 3.59
N GLY A 384 6.81 21.72 3.45
CA GLY A 384 5.85 21.94 4.55
C GLY A 384 5.45 20.69 5.32
N ILE A 385 5.94 19.52 4.95
CA ILE A 385 5.65 18.28 5.69
C ILE A 385 6.68 18.11 6.80
N ASN A 386 6.22 18.23 8.05
CA ASN A 386 7.08 18.02 9.21
C ASN A 386 7.44 16.54 9.34
N THR A 387 8.69 16.21 9.03
CA THR A 387 9.22 14.84 9.13
C THR A 387 9.94 14.57 10.45
N GLU A 388 10.01 15.56 11.35
CA GLU A 388 10.57 15.38 12.69
C GLU A 388 9.51 14.71 13.57
N THR A 389 9.76 13.50 13.99
CA THR A 389 8.96 12.83 15.02
C THR A 389 9.18 13.56 16.33
N GLU A 390 8.11 14.04 16.97
CA GLU A 390 8.18 14.42 18.38
C GLU A 390 8.72 13.20 19.14
N LYS A 391 9.93 13.32 19.64
CA LYS A 391 10.50 12.32 20.54
C LYS A 391 9.64 12.32 21.81
N LYS A 392 8.72 11.35 21.87
CA LYS A 392 8.02 11.06 23.13
C LYS A 392 8.91 10.23 24.05
#